data_c4c81b0462e5230034214f6ca890f08b
#
_entry.id   c4c81b0462e5230034214f6ca890f08b
#
_cell.length_a   1.000
_cell.length_b   1.000
_cell.length_c   1.000
_cell.angle_alpha   90.00
_cell.angle_beta   90.00
_cell.angle_gamma   90.00
#
_symmetry.space_group_name_H-M   'P 1'
#
loop_
_entity.id
_entity.type
_entity.pdbx_description
1 polymer ?
#
loop_
_entity_poly.entity_id
_entity_poly.type
_entity_poly.pdbx_seq_one_letter_code
_entity_poly.pdbx_strand_id
1 'polypeptide(L)'
;KFVSASPVKDIVEAYQLKSGKQTKTIDDCREQVFTFSSSEGNNFDLIVRVYNNGIAFRYGLSGLDKELHTIQAEHTEFAVPVNGKAWIHPYDWNERKKPSYEQYCSNAIEIRSECEHGRGWAFPMLFQTNGLWMMITEAHLDGTYPATHIDNSGINGAYKIRFPELDEPIVPDAVEPVSKLSWYTPWRAVIVGNDLNTIFQNQMVSHLNPPSVIEDESWIKAGRSCWSWWYKGATVLDYKEQLKYVDL
;
A
#
# COMPACT_ATOMS: atom_id res chain seq x y z
N LYS A 1 -3.65 26.44 1.28
CA LYS A 1 -4.01 27.29 0.13
C LYS A 1 -3.27 26.77 -1.10
N PHE A 2 -3.97 26.69 -2.26
CA PHE A 2 -3.33 26.35 -3.54
C PHE A 2 -2.31 27.43 -3.94
N VAL A 3 -1.13 27.02 -4.37
CA VAL A 3 -0.03 27.90 -4.80
C VAL A 3 0.20 27.78 -6.30
N SER A 4 0.47 26.56 -6.80
CA SER A 4 0.80 26.34 -8.20
C SER A 4 0.52 24.89 -8.64
N ALA A 5 0.47 24.70 -9.95
CA ALA A 5 0.52 23.37 -10.56
C ALA A 5 1.67 23.33 -11.57
N SER A 6 2.42 22.23 -11.60
CA SER A 6 3.42 21.97 -12.62
C SER A 6 2.77 21.76 -14.00
N PRO A 7 3.51 21.87 -15.10
CA PRO A 7 3.09 21.26 -16.36
C PRO A 7 2.81 19.76 -16.18
N VAL A 8 1.87 19.22 -16.95
CA VAL A 8 1.65 17.77 -17.01
C VAL A 8 2.86 17.13 -17.66
N LYS A 9 3.35 16.04 -17.07
CA LYS A 9 4.44 15.22 -17.56
C LYS A 9 3.90 13.87 -18.01
N ASP A 10 4.13 13.50 -19.27
CA ASP A 10 3.89 12.13 -19.72
C ASP A 10 5.04 11.24 -19.24
N ILE A 11 4.71 10.09 -18.66
CA ILE A 11 5.64 9.05 -18.23
C ILE A 11 5.37 7.82 -19.10
N VAL A 12 6.35 7.41 -19.88
CA VAL A 12 6.31 6.16 -20.66
C VAL A 12 7.62 5.44 -20.42
N GLU A 13 7.59 4.39 -19.61
CA GLU A 13 8.77 3.63 -19.21
C GLU A 13 8.53 2.13 -19.36
N ALA A 14 9.33 1.48 -20.23
CA ALA A 14 9.26 0.04 -20.41
C ALA A 14 10.32 -0.64 -19.52
N TYR A 15 9.89 -1.67 -18.79
CA TYR A 15 10.78 -2.45 -17.95
C TYR A 15 10.38 -3.92 -17.89
N GLN A 16 11.25 -4.74 -17.30
CA GLN A 16 11.03 -6.18 -17.17
C GLN A 16 11.17 -6.61 -15.70
N LEU A 17 10.17 -7.36 -15.24
CA LEU A 17 10.20 -8.02 -13.93
C LEU A 17 10.73 -9.46 -14.09
N LYS A 18 11.42 -9.98 -13.06
CA LYS A 18 11.92 -11.37 -13.05
C LYS A 18 10.79 -12.39 -12.88
N SER A 19 9.69 -11.98 -12.26
CA SER A 19 8.53 -12.83 -11.98
C SER A 19 7.28 -11.96 -11.90
N GLY A 20 6.12 -12.58 -11.73
CA GLY A 20 4.84 -11.89 -11.58
C GLY A 20 3.87 -12.22 -12.71
N LYS A 21 2.76 -11.52 -12.74
CA LYS A 21 1.67 -11.75 -13.72
C LYS A 21 2.08 -11.44 -15.16
N GLN A 22 2.86 -10.37 -15.31
CA GLN A 22 3.43 -9.93 -16.58
C GLN A 22 4.89 -9.55 -16.34
N THR A 23 5.79 -10.15 -17.09
CA THR A 23 7.23 -9.89 -16.94
C THR A 23 7.68 -8.68 -17.74
N LYS A 24 7.03 -8.40 -18.87
CA LYS A 24 7.30 -7.19 -19.68
C LYS A 24 6.13 -6.24 -19.48
N THR A 25 6.40 -5.03 -19.06
CA THR A 25 5.38 -4.04 -18.76
C THR A 25 5.82 -2.64 -19.17
N ILE A 26 4.86 -1.78 -19.37
CA ILE A 26 5.05 -0.37 -19.69
C ILE A 26 4.29 0.44 -18.65
N ASP A 27 5.01 1.29 -17.92
CA ASP A 27 4.40 2.37 -17.15
C ASP A 27 4.00 3.47 -18.12
N ASP A 28 2.70 3.70 -18.27
CA ASP A 28 2.15 4.73 -19.15
C ASP A 28 1.12 5.54 -18.37
N CYS A 29 1.53 6.72 -17.93
CA CYS A 29 0.69 7.59 -17.12
C CYS A 29 1.03 9.07 -17.33
N ARG A 30 0.18 9.93 -16.78
CA ARG A 30 0.41 11.36 -16.68
C ARG A 30 0.60 11.76 -15.24
N GLU A 31 1.66 12.51 -14.97
CA GLU A 31 1.97 13.04 -13.65
C GLU A 31 1.82 14.57 -13.62
N GLN A 32 1.25 15.06 -12.53
CA GLN A 32 1.21 16.49 -12.25
C GLN A 32 1.44 16.72 -10.75
N VAL A 33 2.17 17.78 -10.41
CA VAL A 33 2.44 18.20 -9.04
C VAL A 33 1.64 19.46 -8.75
N PHE A 34 0.90 19.42 -7.65
CA PHE A 34 0.14 20.56 -7.14
C PHE A 34 0.76 21.01 -5.81
N THR A 35 1.26 22.23 -5.77
CA THR A 35 1.86 22.81 -4.56
C THR A 35 0.81 23.56 -3.76
N PHE A 36 0.77 23.29 -2.47
CA PHE A 36 -0.09 23.97 -1.50
C PHE A 36 0.76 24.58 -0.39
N SER A 37 0.25 25.64 0.22
CA SER A 37 0.83 26.25 1.41
C SER A 37 -0.09 26.05 2.62
N SER A 38 0.49 25.68 3.75
CA SER A 38 -0.20 25.64 5.04
C SER A 38 -0.54 27.05 5.54
N SER A 39 -1.26 27.13 6.66
CA SER A 39 -1.51 28.41 7.35
C SER A 39 -0.25 29.05 7.90
N GLU A 40 0.78 28.25 8.18
CA GLU A 40 2.07 28.67 8.70
C GLU A 40 3.09 29.03 7.62
N GLY A 41 2.69 28.92 6.34
CA GLY A 41 3.54 29.25 5.19
C GLY A 41 4.43 28.11 4.71
N ASN A 42 4.37 26.92 5.31
CA ASN A 42 5.10 25.76 4.84
C ASN A 42 4.42 25.17 3.59
N ASN A 43 5.21 24.85 2.58
CA ASN A 43 4.69 24.23 1.37
C ASN A 43 4.73 22.70 1.44
N PHE A 44 3.73 22.08 0.80
CA PHE A 44 3.72 20.67 0.52
C PHE A 44 3.17 20.40 -0.88
N ASP A 45 3.56 19.32 -1.46
CA ASP A 45 3.14 18.90 -2.79
C ASP A 45 2.14 17.75 -2.73
N LEU A 46 1.12 17.81 -3.56
CA LEU A 46 0.29 16.67 -3.92
C LEU A 46 0.73 16.22 -5.32
N ILE A 47 1.37 15.06 -5.39
CA ILE A 47 1.84 14.46 -6.62
C ILE A 47 0.80 13.45 -7.08
N VAL A 48 0.27 13.63 -8.29
CA VAL A 48 -0.81 12.80 -8.83
C VAL A 48 -0.34 12.14 -10.11
N ARG A 49 -0.57 10.82 -10.23
CA ARG A 49 -0.42 10.05 -11.46
C ARG A 49 -1.77 9.51 -11.90
N VAL A 50 -2.11 9.70 -13.17
CA VAL A 50 -3.36 9.22 -13.77
C VAL A 50 -3.04 8.19 -14.83
N TYR A 51 -3.64 7.01 -14.69
CA TYR A 51 -3.57 5.86 -15.58
C TYR A 51 -4.92 5.64 -16.29
N ASN A 52 -4.94 4.87 -17.36
CA ASN A 52 -6.19 4.51 -18.04
C ASN A 52 -7.17 3.74 -17.12
N ASN A 53 -6.67 3.08 -16.11
CA ASN A 53 -7.43 2.22 -15.19
C ASN A 53 -7.21 2.57 -13.72
N GLY A 54 -6.91 3.82 -13.41
CA GLY A 54 -6.79 4.27 -12.01
C GLY A 54 -6.04 5.57 -11.82
N ILE A 55 -5.87 5.90 -10.56
CA ILE A 55 -5.15 7.09 -10.10
C ILE A 55 -4.28 6.73 -8.91
N ALA A 56 -3.11 7.34 -8.81
CA ALA A 56 -2.29 7.30 -7.62
C ALA A 56 -1.90 8.72 -7.20
N PHE A 57 -1.78 8.93 -5.89
CA PHE A 57 -1.31 10.19 -5.36
C PHE A 57 -0.46 9.97 -4.11
N ARG A 58 0.42 10.91 -3.82
CA ARG A 58 1.20 10.98 -2.58
C ARG A 58 1.49 12.42 -2.21
N TYR A 59 1.87 12.63 -0.97
CA TYR A 59 2.32 13.92 -0.49
C TYR A 59 3.85 14.01 -0.52
N GLY A 60 4.36 15.18 -0.89
CA GLY A 60 5.77 15.54 -0.84
C GLY A 60 5.98 16.67 0.13
N LEU A 61 6.91 16.50 1.05
CA LEU A 61 7.34 17.51 2.03
C LEU A 61 8.74 17.95 1.63
N SER A 62 8.86 19.17 1.12
CA SER A 62 10.13 19.73 0.67
C SER A 62 10.78 20.57 1.76
N GLY A 63 12.10 20.52 1.87
CA GLY A 63 12.88 21.31 2.79
C GLY A 63 14.37 21.11 2.62
N LEU A 64 15.17 22.01 3.20
CA LEU A 64 16.63 22.00 3.11
C LEU A 64 17.30 21.78 4.47
N ASP A 65 16.53 21.75 5.56
CA ASP A 65 17.08 21.45 6.85
C ASP A 65 17.49 19.98 6.98
N LYS A 66 18.26 19.68 8.01
CA LYS A 66 18.74 18.31 8.31
C LYS A 66 18.05 17.70 9.53
N GLU A 67 17.05 18.38 10.03
CA GLU A 67 16.31 17.96 11.22
C GLU A 67 15.39 16.77 10.90
N LEU A 68 15.00 16.05 11.93
CA LEU A 68 14.00 15.01 11.83
C LEU A 68 12.61 15.62 11.98
N HIS A 69 11.73 15.27 11.08
CA HIS A 69 10.34 15.67 11.07
C HIS A 69 9.43 14.47 11.32
N THR A 70 8.37 14.68 12.07
CA THR A 70 7.37 13.66 12.40
C THR A 70 6.05 14.01 11.73
N ILE A 71 5.43 13.03 11.07
CA ILE A 71 4.04 13.15 10.61
C ILE A 71 3.14 12.53 11.67
N GLN A 72 2.38 13.34 12.37
CA GLN A 72 1.51 12.90 13.46
C GLN A 72 0.24 12.18 12.96
N ALA A 73 -0.26 12.56 11.79
CA ALA A 73 -1.43 11.95 11.20
C ALA A 73 -1.49 12.17 9.68
N GLU A 74 -2.10 11.23 8.98
CA GLU A 74 -2.50 11.37 7.59
C GLU A 74 -4.04 11.37 7.50
N HIS A 75 -4.59 12.48 7.02
CA HIS A 75 -6.05 12.68 6.93
C HIS A 75 -6.64 12.30 5.56
N THR A 76 -5.96 11.43 4.83
CA THR A 76 -6.47 10.89 3.57
C THR A 76 -7.71 10.04 3.80
N GLU A 77 -8.75 10.30 3.02
CA GLU A 77 -10.02 9.59 3.09
C GLU A 77 -10.47 9.10 1.71
N PHE A 78 -11.11 7.94 1.66
CA PHE A 78 -11.69 7.35 0.46
C PHE A 78 -13.22 7.23 0.64
N ALA A 79 -13.96 8.08 -0.04
CA ALA A 79 -15.42 8.08 -0.03
C ALA A 79 -15.97 7.08 -1.05
N VAL A 80 -15.84 5.79 -0.77
CA VAL A 80 -16.38 4.73 -1.64
C VAL A 80 -17.92 4.78 -1.62
N PRO A 81 -18.58 4.76 -2.80
CA PRO A 81 -20.04 4.73 -2.87
C PRO A 81 -20.62 3.51 -2.16
N VAL A 82 -21.65 3.70 -1.34
CA VAL A 82 -22.21 2.65 -0.47
C VAL A 82 -23.02 1.58 -1.20
N ASN A 83 -23.46 1.86 -2.43
CA ASN A 83 -24.24 0.91 -3.22
C ASN A 83 -23.34 -0.16 -3.84
N GLY A 84 -23.06 -1.20 -3.10
CA GLY A 84 -22.18 -2.28 -3.56
C GLY A 84 -21.71 -3.21 -2.45
N LYS A 85 -20.66 -3.94 -2.73
CA LYS A 85 -20.06 -4.94 -1.84
C LYS A 85 -18.56 -4.74 -1.72
N ALA A 86 -18.01 -5.23 -0.62
CA ALA A 86 -16.59 -5.19 -0.31
C ALA A 86 -16.05 -6.59 -0.01
N TRP A 87 -14.82 -6.83 -0.48
CA TRP A 87 -13.97 -7.98 -0.14
C TRP A 87 -12.71 -7.40 0.49
N ILE A 88 -12.68 -7.40 1.80
CA ILE A 88 -11.67 -6.68 2.58
C ILE A 88 -11.17 -7.55 3.73
N HIS A 89 -9.90 -7.36 4.07
CA HIS A 89 -9.23 -8.11 5.11
C HIS A 89 -9.30 -7.33 6.43
N PRO A 90 -9.83 -7.90 7.54
CA PRO A 90 -9.78 -7.24 8.84
C PRO A 90 -8.33 -6.96 9.24
N TYR A 91 -8.08 -5.76 9.76
CA TYR A 91 -6.81 -5.48 10.42
C TYR A 91 -6.82 -6.16 11.78
N ASP A 92 -6.30 -7.38 11.80
CA ASP A 92 -6.47 -8.26 12.93
C ASP A 92 -5.60 -7.86 14.12
N TRP A 93 -6.17 -8.09 15.28
CA TRP A 93 -5.45 -8.07 16.52
C TRP A 93 -5.22 -9.50 17.00
N ASN A 94 -3.98 -9.92 16.98
CA ASN A 94 -3.55 -11.17 17.57
C ASN A 94 -2.39 -10.89 18.53
N GLU A 95 -2.58 -11.15 19.82
CA GLU A 95 -1.58 -10.91 20.87
C GLU A 95 -0.21 -11.51 20.57
N ARG A 96 -0.15 -12.56 19.74
CA ARG A 96 1.07 -13.28 19.42
C ARG A 96 1.73 -12.85 18.11
N LYS A 97 0.99 -12.20 17.21
CA LYS A 97 1.42 -11.96 15.83
C LYS A 97 0.95 -10.58 15.37
N LYS A 98 1.66 -9.58 15.80
CA LYS A 98 1.45 -8.19 15.42
C LYS A 98 2.41 -7.79 14.30
N PRO A 99 2.02 -6.91 13.39
CA PRO A 99 0.67 -6.50 13.01
C PRO A 99 -0.08 -7.62 12.27
N SER A 100 -1.26 -7.31 11.79
CA SER A 100 -2.18 -8.17 11.05
C SER A 100 -1.55 -9.37 10.36
N TYR A 101 -1.83 -10.55 10.89
CA TYR A 101 -1.40 -11.82 10.31
C TYR A 101 -2.49 -12.37 9.39
N GLU A 102 -2.30 -13.58 8.87
CA GLU A 102 -3.25 -14.22 7.96
C GLU A 102 -4.63 -14.36 8.62
N GLN A 103 -5.61 -13.70 8.05
CA GLN A 103 -7.01 -13.79 8.42
C GLN A 103 -7.87 -14.07 7.19
N TYR A 104 -9.08 -14.55 7.41
CA TYR A 104 -10.04 -14.69 6.33
C TYR A 104 -10.52 -13.32 5.88
N CYS A 105 -10.50 -13.09 4.57
CA CYS A 105 -11.13 -11.90 4.00
C CYS A 105 -12.64 -11.94 4.25
N SER A 106 -13.20 -10.82 4.66
CA SER A 106 -14.65 -10.63 4.65
C SER A 106 -15.16 -10.68 3.21
N ASN A 107 -16.16 -11.51 2.96
CA ASN A 107 -16.63 -11.82 1.61
C ASN A 107 -17.96 -11.16 1.31
N ALA A 108 -17.97 -10.24 0.36
CA ALA A 108 -19.18 -9.55 -0.14
C ALA A 108 -19.99 -8.85 0.97
N ILE A 109 -19.30 -8.23 1.93
CA ILE A 109 -19.96 -7.43 2.97
C ILE A 109 -20.43 -6.08 2.42
N GLU A 110 -21.31 -5.41 3.14
CA GLU A 110 -21.73 -4.05 2.78
C GLU A 110 -20.54 -3.09 2.86
N ILE A 111 -20.48 -2.15 1.91
CA ILE A 111 -19.47 -1.08 1.95
C ILE A 111 -19.74 -0.23 3.20
N ARG A 112 -18.68 0.11 3.91
CA ARG A 112 -18.68 0.79 5.21
C ARG A 112 -19.17 -0.06 6.40
N SER A 113 -19.22 -1.38 6.26
CA SER A 113 -19.35 -2.23 7.44
C SER A 113 -18.24 -1.92 8.45
N GLU A 114 -18.57 -1.96 9.72
CA GLU A 114 -17.57 -1.85 10.78
C GLU A 114 -16.74 -3.12 10.86
N CYS A 115 -15.46 -2.97 11.18
CA CYS A 115 -14.60 -4.11 11.46
C CYS A 115 -14.90 -4.65 12.86
N GLU A 116 -15.14 -5.94 12.98
CA GLU A 116 -15.51 -6.61 14.22
C GLU A 116 -14.54 -6.34 15.38
N HIS A 117 -13.25 -6.21 15.08
CA HIS A 117 -12.22 -5.99 16.11
C HIS A 117 -11.90 -4.50 16.35
N GLY A 118 -12.58 -3.56 15.70
CA GLY A 118 -12.44 -2.13 15.91
C GLY A 118 -11.12 -1.52 15.43
N ARG A 119 -10.25 -2.29 14.78
CA ARG A 119 -8.95 -1.82 14.26
C ARG A 119 -8.98 -1.48 12.77
N GLY A 120 -10.12 -1.65 12.11
CA GLY A 120 -10.31 -1.34 10.71
C GLY A 120 -9.83 -2.46 9.78
N TRP A 121 -9.34 -2.10 8.62
CA TRP A 121 -9.13 -2.98 7.48
C TRP A 121 -7.71 -2.83 6.91
N ALA A 122 -7.11 -3.94 6.51
CA ALA A 122 -5.81 -3.95 5.85
C ALA A 122 -5.93 -3.70 4.35
N PHE A 123 -4.87 -3.21 3.75
CA PHE A 123 -4.70 -3.17 2.30
C PHE A 123 -4.30 -4.55 1.73
N PRO A 124 -4.65 -4.84 0.46
CA PRO A 124 -5.54 -4.10 -0.44
C PRO A 124 -7.02 -4.30 -0.11
N MET A 125 -7.85 -3.32 -0.45
CA MET A 125 -9.29 -3.39 -0.29
C MET A 125 -9.97 -3.46 -1.66
N LEU A 126 -10.84 -4.45 -1.87
CA LEU A 126 -11.56 -4.63 -3.12
C LEU A 126 -13.04 -4.31 -2.94
N PHE A 127 -13.58 -3.56 -3.88
CA PHE A 127 -14.98 -3.14 -3.90
C PHE A 127 -15.62 -3.41 -5.26
N GLN A 128 -16.91 -3.69 -5.24
CA GLN A 128 -17.78 -3.64 -6.42
C GLN A 128 -18.89 -2.63 -6.14
N THR A 129 -18.94 -1.57 -6.91
CA THR A 129 -19.94 -0.50 -6.74
C THR A 129 -20.27 0.14 -8.08
N ASN A 130 -21.55 0.51 -8.29
CA ASN A 130 -22.01 1.16 -9.53
C ASN A 130 -21.61 0.44 -10.83
N GLY A 131 -21.54 -0.90 -10.79
CA GLY A 131 -21.15 -1.71 -11.95
C GLY A 131 -19.64 -1.74 -12.23
N LEU A 132 -18.82 -1.13 -11.39
CA LEU A 132 -17.37 -1.11 -11.50
C LEU A 132 -16.72 -1.90 -10.36
N TRP A 133 -15.53 -2.42 -10.64
CA TRP A 133 -14.61 -2.93 -9.64
C TRP A 133 -13.58 -1.86 -9.29
N MET A 134 -13.26 -1.76 -8.01
CA MET A 134 -12.29 -0.79 -7.49
C MET A 134 -11.40 -1.48 -6.47
N MET A 135 -10.10 -1.26 -6.55
CA MET A 135 -9.15 -1.69 -5.53
C MET A 135 -8.39 -0.48 -4.99
N ILE A 136 -8.34 -0.35 -3.68
CA ILE A 136 -7.57 0.67 -2.98
C ILE A 136 -6.38 0.00 -2.31
N THR A 137 -5.19 0.54 -2.50
CA THR A 137 -3.95 0.01 -1.93
C THR A 137 -2.90 1.12 -1.77
N GLU A 138 -1.75 0.75 -1.22
CA GLU A 138 -0.57 1.61 -1.12
C GLU A 138 0.63 0.99 -1.85
N ALA A 139 1.61 1.82 -2.21
CA ALA A 139 2.84 1.41 -2.86
C ALA A 139 4.02 2.29 -2.43
N HIS A 140 5.25 1.81 -2.66
CA HIS A 140 6.50 2.49 -2.32
C HIS A 140 6.63 2.74 -0.81
N LEU A 141 6.60 1.64 -0.05
CA LEU A 141 6.97 1.61 1.36
C LEU A 141 8.49 1.47 1.44
N ASP A 142 9.21 2.54 1.69
CA ASP A 142 10.68 2.61 1.63
C ASP A 142 11.37 2.48 3.00
N GLY A 143 10.58 2.20 4.04
CA GLY A 143 11.06 2.09 5.41
C GLY A 143 11.11 3.42 6.18
N THR A 144 10.84 4.55 5.56
CA THR A 144 10.72 5.84 6.24
C THR A 144 9.28 6.15 6.68
N TYR A 145 8.34 5.34 6.23
CA TYR A 145 6.92 5.44 6.52
C TYR A 145 6.35 4.07 6.86
N PRO A 146 5.50 3.93 7.88
CA PRO A 146 4.90 2.65 8.22
C PRO A 146 3.90 2.20 7.15
N ALA A 147 3.69 0.90 7.05
CA ALA A 147 2.49 0.37 6.41
C ALA A 147 1.27 0.90 7.16
N THR A 148 0.28 1.37 6.43
CA THR A 148 -0.93 1.93 7.02
C THR A 148 -2.10 0.96 6.91
N HIS A 149 -3.15 1.22 7.66
CA HIS A 149 -4.43 0.55 7.54
C HIS A 149 -5.56 1.58 7.47
N ILE A 150 -6.78 1.14 7.47
CA ILE A 150 -7.93 2.01 7.18
C ILE A 150 -9.08 1.67 8.12
N ASP A 151 -9.83 2.69 8.55
CA ASP A 151 -11.09 2.51 9.25
C ASP A 151 -12.21 3.39 8.68
N ASN A 152 -13.41 3.27 9.22
CA ASN A 152 -14.58 4.02 8.80
C ASN A 152 -14.78 5.34 9.57
N SER A 153 -13.71 5.90 10.15
CA SER A 153 -13.77 7.13 10.96
C SER A 153 -13.80 8.43 10.13
N GLY A 154 -13.67 8.33 8.82
CA GLY A 154 -13.74 9.47 7.93
C GLY A 154 -15.13 10.12 7.84
N ILE A 155 -15.20 11.26 7.14
CA ILE A 155 -16.44 12.03 6.98
C ILE A 155 -17.53 11.16 6.34
N ASN A 156 -18.71 11.10 6.97
CA ASN A 156 -19.83 10.26 6.53
C ASN A 156 -19.47 8.76 6.40
N GLY A 157 -18.56 8.26 7.24
CA GLY A 157 -18.10 6.87 7.20
C GLY A 157 -17.19 6.55 6.02
N ALA A 158 -16.50 7.54 5.45
CA ALA A 158 -15.43 7.29 4.50
C ALA A 158 -14.29 6.49 5.15
N TYR A 159 -13.60 5.72 4.34
CA TYR A 159 -12.42 4.98 4.79
C TYR A 159 -11.25 5.95 4.96
N LYS A 160 -10.73 6.06 6.19
CA LYS A 160 -9.66 6.97 6.57
C LYS A 160 -8.38 6.22 6.89
N ILE A 161 -7.24 6.73 6.43
CA ILE A 161 -5.92 6.20 6.76
C ILE A 161 -5.67 6.28 8.28
N ARG A 162 -5.11 5.19 8.81
CA ARG A 162 -4.59 5.09 10.19
C ARG A 162 -3.15 4.61 10.16
N PHE A 163 -2.37 5.09 11.11
CA PHE A 163 -1.06 4.55 11.44
C PHE A 163 -1.19 3.27 12.26
N PRO A 164 -0.12 2.48 12.39
CA PRO A 164 -0.11 1.29 13.25
C PRO A 164 -0.62 1.59 14.66
N GLU A 165 -1.17 0.57 15.31
CA GLU A 165 -1.63 0.69 16.69
C GLU A 165 -0.45 0.81 17.66
N LEU A 166 -0.64 1.50 18.79
CA LEU A 166 0.41 1.77 19.78
C LEU A 166 1.08 0.50 20.35
N ASP A 167 0.43 -0.64 20.25
CA ASP A 167 0.94 -1.92 20.73
C ASP A 167 1.67 -2.75 19.67
N GLU A 168 1.83 -2.24 18.45
CA GLU A 168 2.46 -2.94 17.33
C GLU A 168 3.99 -2.71 17.21
N PRO A 169 4.52 -1.50 17.47
CA PRO A 169 5.92 -1.24 17.19
C PRO A 169 6.86 -1.99 18.16
N ILE A 170 8.03 -2.34 17.65
CA ILE A 170 9.11 -2.93 18.45
C ILE A 170 9.62 -1.93 19.49
N VAL A 171 9.71 -0.66 19.07
CA VAL A 171 10.01 0.46 19.98
C VAL A 171 8.67 1.01 20.47
N PRO A 172 8.41 0.99 21.79
CA PRO A 172 7.14 1.48 22.32
C PRO A 172 6.80 2.88 21.81
N ASP A 173 5.53 3.08 21.47
CA ASP A 173 4.94 4.34 20.98
C ASP A 173 5.50 4.90 19.67
N ALA A 174 6.41 4.18 18.98
CA ALA A 174 7.01 4.61 17.71
C ALA A 174 6.13 4.26 16.51
N VAL A 175 4.90 4.77 16.47
CA VAL A 175 3.93 4.54 15.38
C VAL A 175 3.96 5.65 14.32
N GLU A 176 4.42 6.82 14.68
CA GLU A 176 4.49 7.97 13.79
C GLU A 176 5.73 7.89 12.91
N PRO A 177 5.60 8.12 11.59
CA PRO A 177 6.76 8.15 10.70
C PRO A 177 7.65 9.36 10.99
N VAL A 178 8.96 9.12 10.99
CA VAL A 178 9.99 10.15 11.24
C VAL A 178 11.05 10.08 10.15
N SER A 179 11.32 11.21 9.50
CA SER A 179 12.35 11.30 8.46
C SER A 179 12.88 12.72 8.29
N LYS A 180 13.92 12.84 7.47
CA LYS A 180 14.44 14.13 7.02
C LYS A 180 13.72 14.60 5.77
N LEU A 181 13.72 15.90 5.54
CA LEU A 181 13.27 16.47 4.27
C LEU A 181 14.40 16.35 3.20
N SER A 182 14.11 16.17 1.91
CA SER A 182 12.79 16.08 1.30
C SER A 182 12.22 14.69 1.49
N TRP A 183 10.94 14.59 1.78
CA TRP A 183 10.31 13.36 2.20
C TRP A 183 8.98 13.14 1.48
N TYR A 184 8.69 11.90 1.10
CA TYR A 184 7.47 11.52 0.40
C TYR A 184 6.71 10.46 1.18
N THR A 185 5.38 10.61 1.26
CA THR A 185 4.54 9.53 1.78
C THR A 185 4.49 8.37 0.75
N PRO A 186 4.08 7.16 1.15
CA PRO A 186 3.70 6.12 0.21
C PRO A 186 2.62 6.61 -0.78
N TRP A 187 2.58 6.01 -1.95
CA TRP A 187 1.50 6.23 -2.89
C TRP A 187 0.20 5.64 -2.37
N ARG A 188 -0.88 6.39 -2.50
CA ARG A 188 -2.25 5.93 -2.34
C ARG A 188 -2.78 5.65 -3.74
N ALA A 189 -3.09 4.39 -4.03
CA ALA A 189 -3.48 3.93 -5.36
C ALA A 189 -4.93 3.46 -5.36
N VAL A 190 -5.70 3.96 -6.33
CA VAL A 190 -7.07 3.54 -6.60
C VAL A 190 -7.13 2.99 -8.03
N ILE A 191 -7.30 1.68 -8.14
CA ILE A 191 -7.38 0.96 -9.41
C ILE A 191 -8.86 0.71 -9.71
N VAL A 192 -9.29 0.98 -10.94
CA VAL A 192 -10.68 0.85 -11.37
C VAL A 192 -10.76 0.01 -12.63
N GLY A 193 -11.76 -0.85 -12.72
CA GLY A 193 -11.99 -1.69 -13.89
C GLY A 193 -13.46 -2.06 -14.07
N ASN A 194 -13.83 -2.42 -15.30
CA ASN A 194 -15.16 -2.91 -15.62
C ASN A 194 -15.36 -4.37 -15.17
N ASP A 195 -14.26 -5.09 -14.90
CA ASP A 195 -14.26 -6.47 -14.49
C ASP A 195 -13.08 -6.78 -13.54
N LEU A 196 -13.12 -7.95 -12.91
CA LEU A 196 -12.05 -8.42 -12.03
C LEU A 196 -10.74 -8.68 -12.76
N ASN A 197 -10.78 -9.03 -14.04
CA ASN A 197 -9.57 -9.28 -14.80
C ASN A 197 -8.74 -7.99 -14.95
N THR A 198 -9.40 -6.85 -15.15
CA THR A 198 -8.73 -5.54 -15.17
C THR A 198 -8.01 -5.26 -13.86
N ILE A 199 -8.64 -5.56 -12.72
CA ILE A 199 -8.00 -5.41 -11.40
C ILE A 199 -6.84 -6.40 -11.25
N PHE A 200 -7.06 -7.67 -11.60
CA PHE A 200 -6.05 -8.73 -11.45
C PHE A 200 -4.82 -8.51 -12.32
N GLN A 201 -4.98 -8.03 -13.56
CA GLN A 201 -3.89 -7.78 -14.50
C GLN A 201 -3.16 -6.45 -14.26
N ASN A 202 -3.69 -5.60 -13.39
CA ASN A 202 -3.12 -4.27 -13.15
C ASN A 202 -1.70 -4.34 -12.58
N GLN A 203 -0.82 -3.47 -13.06
CA GLN A 203 0.59 -3.38 -12.67
C GLN A 203 0.92 -2.05 -11.94
N MET A 204 -0.07 -1.23 -11.61
CA MET A 204 0.14 0.11 -11.04
C MET A 204 1.04 0.08 -9.79
N VAL A 205 0.86 -0.89 -8.90
CA VAL A 205 1.72 -1.03 -7.71
C VAL A 205 3.20 -1.18 -8.12
N SER A 206 3.48 -1.96 -9.15
CA SER A 206 4.86 -2.10 -9.66
C SER A 206 5.38 -0.82 -10.30
N HIS A 207 4.54 -0.10 -11.05
CA HIS A 207 4.89 1.18 -11.68
C HIS A 207 5.20 2.29 -10.67
N LEU A 208 4.59 2.24 -9.50
CA LEU A 208 4.76 3.24 -8.44
C LEU A 208 5.99 3.01 -7.55
N ASN A 209 6.67 1.88 -7.71
CA ASN A 209 7.90 1.56 -6.99
C ASN A 209 9.13 1.94 -7.84
N PRO A 210 10.23 2.34 -7.20
CA PRO A 210 11.48 2.58 -7.90
C PRO A 210 12.03 1.28 -8.52
N PRO A 211 12.90 1.37 -9.52
CA PRO A 211 13.57 0.19 -10.05
C PRO A 211 14.43 -0.49 -9.00
N SER A 212 14.74 -1.77 -9.23
CA SER A 212 15.66 -2.54 -8.39
C SER A 212 17.01 -1.85 -8.28
N VAL A 213 17.58 -1.83 -7.08
CA VAL A 213 18.95 -1.36 -6.80
C VAL A 213 19.97 -2.51 -6.83
N ILE A 214 19.52 -3.72 -7.09
CA ILE A 214 20.39 -4.91 -7.18
C ILE A 214 21.05 -4.91 -8.55
N GLU A 215 22.37 -4.73 -8.59
CA GLU A 215 23.14 -4.66 -9.85
C GLU A 215 23.17 -6.00 -10.59
N ASP A 216 23.39 -7.10 -9.88
CA ASP A 216 23.36 -8.45 -10.45
C ASP A 216 22.17 -9.24 -9.96
N GLU A 217 21.17 -9.36 -10.81
CA GLU A 217 19.96 -10.15 -10.55
C GLU A 217 20.00 -11.55 -11.18
N SER A 218 21.14 -12.01 -11.71
CA SER A 218 21.27 -13.28 -12.43
C SER A 218 20.96 -14.50 -11.56
N TRP A 219 21.15 -14.38 -10.25
CA TRP A 219 20.86 -15.43 -9.27
C TRP A 219 19.37 -15.55 -8.92
N ILE A 220 18.55 -14.54 -9.23
CA ILE A 220 17.10 -14.56 -8.97
C ILE A 220 16.43 -15.45 -10.00
N LYS A 221 15.99 -16.63 -9.59
CA LYS A 221 15.33 -17.62 -10.44
C LYS A 221 14.03 -18.06 -9.81
N ALA A 222 12.96 -18.10 -10.60
CA ALA A 222 11.72 -18.74 -10.19
C ALA A 222 11.94 -20.23 -10.02
N GLY A 223 11.31 -20.83 -9.02
CA GLY A 223 11.43 -22.26 -8.73
C GLY A 223 10.34 -22.77 -7.80
N ARG A 224 10.42 -24.03 -7.47
CA ARG A 224 9.58 -24.64 -6.44
C ARG A 224 10.27 -24.49 -5.09
N SER A 225 9.50 -24.26 -4.05
CA SER A 225 9.98 -24.23 -2.68
C SER A 225 9.13 -25.15 -1.80
N CYS A 226 9.75 -25.77 -0.81
CA CYS A 226 9.07 -26.50 0.24
C CYS A 226 9.02 -25.63 1.49
N TRP A 227 7.87 -25.59 2.12
CA TRP A 227 7.70 -24.87 3.38
C TRP A 227 7.26 -25.83 4.49
N SER A 228 8.23 -26.32 5.25
CA SER A 228 8.04 -27.31 6.31
C SER A 228 7.17 -26.81 7.48
N TRP A 229 7.13 -25.51 7.72
CA TRP A 229 6.34 -24.90 8.80
C TRP A 229 4.85 -25.27 8.75
N TRP A 230 4.25 -25.26 7.58
CA TRP A 230 2.84 -25.62 7.40
C TRP A 230 2.54 -27.08 7.78
N TYR A 231 3.53 -27.95 7.64
CA TYR A 231 3.35 -29.38 7.92
C TYR A 231 3.66 -29.72 9.39
N LYS A 232 4.70 -29.14 9.97
CA LYS A 232 5.23 -29.54 11.30
C LYS A 232 5.40 -28.43 12.33
N GLY A 233 5.01 -27.20 12.03
CA GLY A 233 5.11 -26.08 12.97
C GLY A 233 6.52 -25.88 13.52
N ALA A 234 6.65 -25.70 14.84
CA ALA A 234 7.92 -25.36 15.48
C ALA A 234 9.04 -26.44 15.36
N THR A 235 8.70 -27.68 15.01
CA THR A 235 9.70 -28.76 14.82
C THR A 235 10.55 -28.58 13.57
N VAL A 236 10.24 -27.59 12.73
CA VAL A 236 10.97 -27.26 11.50
C VAL A 236 12.42 -26.81 11.74
N LEU A 237 12.80 -26.46 12.96
CA LEU A 237 14.17 -26.07 13.30
C LEU A 237 15.11 -27.27 13.49
N ASP A 238 14.59 -28.51 13.46
CA ASP A 238 15.40 -29.72 13.52
C ASP A 238 16.14 -29.98 12.20
N TYR A 239 17.47 -30.02 12.23
CA TYR A 239 18.31 -30.23 11.06
C TYR A 239 17.99 -31.55 10.32
N LYS A 240 17.77 -32.64 11.03
CA LYS A 240 17.46 -33.94 10.45
C LYS A 240 16.10 -33.91 9.74
N GLU A 241 15.16 -33.15 10.28
CA GLU A 241 13.87 -32.96 9.65
C GLU A 241 14.00 -32.13 8.36
N GLN A 242 14.83 -31.08 8.36
CA GLN A 242 15.05 -30.25 7.16
C GLN A 242 15.71 -31.04 6.01
N LEU A 243 16.61 -31.98 6.30
CA LEU A 243 17.22 -32.82 5.25
C LEU A 243 16.19 -33.58 4.41
N LYS A 244 15.04 -33.97 5.00
CA LYS A 244 13.97 -34.67 4.26
C LYS A 244 13.30 -33.80 3.20
N TYR A 245 13.38 -32.47 3.32
CA TYR A 245 12.80 -31.53 2.35
C TYR A 245 13.80 -31.12 1.26
N VAL A 246 15.08 -31.39 1.46
CA VAL A 246 16.13 -31.13 0.46
C VAL A 246 16.06 -32.15 -0.69
N ASP A 247 15.60 -33.37 -0.37
CA ASP A 247 15.55 -34.51 -1.31
C ASP A 247 14.21 -34.58 -2.07
N LEU A 248 13.27 -33.62 -1.85
CA LEU A 248 11.97 -33.53 -2.51
C LEU A 248 12.03 -32.59 -3.71
#